data_44ded96fed7f45155eefd1dab3c7702d
#
_entry.id   44ded96fed7f45155eefd1dab3c7702d
#
_cell.length_a   1.000
_cell.length_b   1.000
_cell.length_c   1.000
_cell.angle_alpha   90.00
_cell.angle_beta   90.00
_cell.angle_gamma   90.00
#
_symmetry.space_group_name_H-M   'P 1'
#
loop_
_entity.id
_entity.type
_entity.pdbx_description
1 polymer ?
#
loop_
_entity_poly.entity_id
_entity_poly.type
_entity_poly.pdbx_seq_one_letter_code
_entity_poly.pdbx_strand_id
1 'polypeptide(L)'
;MADRGHSGLDEPVEVTCLRAKADAIRTLLTHEARERGGDDLRRLVGLQQLVGELRRMAPAARAKVWVLQPRYFYDPEDPGVALARRAARDRGVQTLLITRPSTLRTHPLLPSIYPQTRVGPVFLRAMIVDETDLLVEGPDTAEGERSSWRTSRPEVVRAVVEHWHATRALSEPILPAGTEPPLSERQLEVCRLLAVGEKDQVIARLLGTSARTVEREVHTILRELGASSRTEAVLLMGGRGVNGGWPEANPT
;
A
#
# COMPACT_ATOMS: atom_id res chain seq x y z
N MET A 1 -28.33 -17.59 -33.56
CA MET A 1 -27.64 -18.62 -32.79
C MET A 1 -26.15 -18.48 -33.09
N ALA A 2 -25.46 -17.70 -32.30
CA ALA A 2 -24.01 -17.50 -32.39
C ALA A 2 -23.46 -17.55 -30.94
N ASP A 3 -22.86 -18.68 -30.70
CA ASP A 3 -22.13 -19.04 -29.49
C ASP A 3 -20.93 -18.06 -29.34
N ARG A 4 -21.00 -17.15 -28.39
CA ARG A 4 -19.83 -16.38 -27.97
C ARG A 4 -19.12 -17.18 -26.88
N GLY A 5 -18.25 -18.08 -27.33
CA GLY A 5 -17.29 -18.74 -26.48
C GLY A 5 -16.58 -17.73 -25.61
N HIS A 6 -16.75 -17.85 -24.30
CA HIS A 6 -15.84 -17.25 -23.31
C HIS A 6 -14.48 -17.93 -23.51
N SER A 7 -13.61 -17.30 -24.28
CA SER A 7 -12.20 -17.65 -24.26
C SER A 7 -11.68 -17.26 -22.88
N GLY A 8 -11.61 -18.23 -21.99
CA GLY A 8 -10.81 -18.12 -20.78
C GLY A 8 -9.37 -17.89 -21.24
N LEU A 9 -8.90 -16.65 -21.11
CA LEU A 9 -7.49 -16.34 -21.26
C LEU A 9 -6.78 -17.11 -20.14
N ASP A 10 -6.07 -18.18 -20.48
CA ASP A 10 -5.24 -18.91 -19.56
C ASP A 10 -4.30 -17.91 -18.87
N GLU A 11 -4.31 -17.89 -17.54
CA GLU A 11 -3.41 -17.03 -16.76
C GLU A 11 -1.96 -17.36 -17.17
N PRO A 12 -1.10 -16.36 -17.43
CA PRO A 12 0.28 -16.61 -17.80
C PRO A 12 0.99 -17.53 -16.80
N VAL A 13 1.80 -18.44 -17.31
CA VAL A 13 2.51 -19.46 -16.49
C VAL A 13 3.30 -18.82 -15.36
N GLU A 14 3.92 -17.67 -15.64
CA GLU A 14 4.69 -16.90 -14.66
C GLU A 14 3.82 -16.41 -13.49
N VAL A 15 2.59 -16.00 -13.77
CA VAL A 15 1.62 -15.55 -12.77
C VAL A 15 1.13 -16.72 -11.93
N THR A 16 0.85 -17.86 -12.56
CA THR A 16 0.50 -19.11 -11.87
C THR A 16 1.64 -19.57 -10.96
N CYS A 17 2.89 -19.55 -11.44
CA CYS A 17 4.07 -19.87 -10.64
C CYS A 17 4.24 -18.92 -9.45
N LEU A 18 3.98 -17.62 -9.66
CA LEU A 18 4.05 -16.63 -8.58
C LEU A 18 3.01 -16.89 -7.49
N ARG A 19 1.80 -17.28 -7.87
CA ARG A 19 0.73 -17.68 -6.93
C ARG A 19 1.15 -18.91 -6.13
N ALA A 20 1.66 -19.94 -6.79
CA ALA A 20 2.14 -21.15 -6.13
C ALA A 20 3.27 -20.86 -5.12
N LYS A 21 4.18 -19.95 -5.44
CA LYS A 21 5.23 -19.49 -4.49
C LYS A 21 4.63 -18.80 -3.26
N ALA A 22 3.60 -17.96 -3.43
CA ALA A 22 2.92 -17.33 -2.30
C ALA A 22 2.29 -18.38 -1.37
N ASP A 23 1.66 -19.42 -1.94
CA ASP A 23 1.06 -20.51 -1.17
C ASP A 23 2.13 -21.37 -0.46
N ALA A 24 3.27 -21.63 -1.09
CA ALA A 24 4.40 -22.30 -0.47
C ALA A 24 4.96 -21.51 0.74
N ILE A 25 5.02 -20.18 0.66
CA ILE A 25 5.42 -19.31 1.78
C ILE A 25 4.42 -19.43 2.93
N ARG A 26 3.11 -19.43 2.68
CA ARG A 26 2.08 -19.63 3.73
C ARG A 26 2.21 -20.98 4.40
N THR A 27 2.52 -22.03 3.62
CA THR A 27 2.77 -23.37 4.13
C THR A 27 4.02 -23.40 5.02
N LEU A 28 5.13 -22.79 4.55
CA LEU A 28 6.37 -22.67 5.32
C LEU A 28 6.15 -21.97 6.65
N LEU A 29 5.45 -20.80 6.66
CA LEU A 29 5.12 -20.07 7.88
C LEU A 29 4.31 -20.93 8.87
N THR A 30 3.33 -21.67 8.36
CA THR A 30 2.50 -22.55 9.19
C THR A 30 3.33 -23.69 9.79
N HIS A 31 4.24 -24.26 9.03
CA HIS A 31 5.16 -25.31 9.50
C HIS A 31 6.11 -24.76 10.57
N GLU A 32 6.79 -23.64 10.30
CA GLU A 32 7.70 -22.99 11.25
C GLU A 32 7.02 -22.64 12.59
N ALA A 33 5.76 -22.18 12.51
CA ALA A 33 4.97 -21.85 13.68
C ALA A 33 4.62 -23.07 14.53
N ARG A 34 4.42 -24.25 13.92
CA ARG A 34 4.08 -25.49 14.62
C ARG A 34 5.31 -26.16 15.21
N GLU A 35 6.38 -26.26 14.43
CA GLU A 35 7.54 -27.10 14.78
C GLU A 35 8.56 -26.37 15.66
N ARG A 36 8.70 -25.06 15.45
CA ARG A 36 9.82 -24.32 16.03
C ARG A 36 9.41 -23.13 16.86
N GLY A 37 8.18 -22.86 17.17
CA GLY A 37 7.73 -21.71 17.97
C GLY A 37 8.88 -20.90 18.58
N GLY A 38 8.70 -19.69 18.96
CA GLY A 38 9.78 -18.89 19.56
C GLY A 38 9.58 -17.38 19.36
N ASP A 39 10.41 -16.58 20.05
CA ASP A 39 10.28 -15.12 20.06
C ASP A 39 10.61 -14.46 18.69
N ASP A 40 11.32 -15.19 17.82
CA ASP A 40 11.70 -14.79 16.46
C ASP A 40 10.59 -15.02 15.41
N LEU A 41 9.46 -15.64 15.82
CA LEU A 41 8.26 -15.82 15.00
C LEU A 41 7.01 -15.45 15.80
N ARG A 42 6.64 -14.18 15.77
CA ARG A 42 5.52 -13.67 16.54
C ARG A 42 4.26 -13.52 15.71
N ARG A 43 3.18 -14.17 16.13
CA ARG A 43 1.86 -13.99 15.54
C ARG A 43 1.22 -12.69 16.03
N LEU A 44 0.64 -11.95 15.13
CA LEU A 44 -0.13 -10.73 15.36
C LEU A 44 -1.56 -10.97 14.91
N VAL A 45 -2.53 -10.70 15.76
CA VAL A 45 -3.95 -10.88 15.46
C VAL A 45 -4.65 -9.53 15.49
N GLY A 46 -5.44 -9.28 14.47
CA GLY A 46 -6.21 -8.05 14.33
C GLY A 46 -5.41 -6.83 13.89
N LEU A 47 -6.14 -5.79 13.51
CA LEU A 47 -5.57 -4.58 12.92
C LEU A 47 -4.68 -3.78 13.89
N GLN A 48 -5.05 -3.73 15.16
CA GLN A 48 -4.30 -2.93 16.16
C GLN A 48 -2.88 -3.43 16.35
N GLN A 49 -2.69 -4.75 16.47
CA GLN A 49 -1.37 -5.34 16.62
C GLN A 49 -0.53 -5.16 15.35
N LEU A 50 -1.16 -5.31 14.17
CA LEU A 50 -0.53 -5.09 12.89
C LEU A 50 -0.04 -3.64 12.75
N VAL A 51 -0.89 -2.66 13.01
CA VAL A 51 -0.55 -1.23 12.93
C VAL A 51 0.55 -0.87 13.95
N GLY A 52 0.47 -1.40 15.16
CA GLY A 52 1.50 -1.21 16.18
C GLY A 52 2.88 -1.73 15.73
N GLU A 53 2.91 -2.87 15.04
CA GLU A 53 4.14 -3.44 14.51
C GLU A 53 4.68 -2.65 13.31
N LEU A 54 3.82 -2.24 12.39
CA LEU A 54 4.18 -1.38 11.25
C LEU A 54 4.82 -0.06 11.73
N ARG A 55 4.24 0.56 12.77
CA ARG A 55 4.77 1.80 13.38
C ARG A 55 6.13 1.61 14.06
N ARG A 56 6.48 0.38 14.46
CA ARG A 56 7.81 0.06 15.01
C ARG A 56 8.82 -0.28 13.92
N MET A 57 8.46 -1.13 12.98
CA MET A 57 9.38 -1.67 11.98
C MET A 57 9.78 -0.63 10.93
N ALA A 58 8.83 0.12 10.37
CA ALA A 58 9.12 1.07 9.30
C ALA A 58 10.09 2.20 9.71
N PRO A 59 9.97 2.82 10.90
CA PRO A 59 10.97 3.79 11.36
C PRO A 59 12.34 3.19 11.70
N ALA A 60 12.40 1.90 12.00
CA ALA A 60 13.66 1.22 12.32
C ALA A 60 14.50 0.89 11.08
N ALA A 61 13.92 0.97 9.87
CA ALA A 61 14.62 0.71 8.62
C ALA A 61 15.83 1.63 8.44
N ARG A 62 16.94 1.05 7.98
CA ARG A 62 18.22 1.75 7.74
C ARG A 62 18.51 2.00 6.27
N ALA A 63 18.09 1.10 5.39
CA ALA A 63 18.38 1.16 3.97
C ALA A 63 17.13 1.03 3.10
N LYS A 64 16.25 0.05 3.38
CA LYS A 64 15.14 -0.25 2.49
C LYS A 64 13.91 -0.81 3.19
N VAL A 65 12.74 -0.45 2.65
CA VAL A 65 11.44 -1.03 2.99
C VAL A 65 10.77 -1.47 1.69
N TRP A 66 10.55 -2.76 1.52
CA TRP A 66 9.85 -3.33 0.39
C TRP A 66 8.48 -3.83 0.81
N VAL A 67 7.46 -3.45 0.06
CA VAL A 67 6.07 -3.74 0.42
C VAL A 67 5.37 -4.43 -0.74
N LEU A 68 4.78 -5.58 -0.46
CA LEU A 68 3.79 -6.24 -1.31
C LEU A 68 2.42 -6.01 -0.68
N GLN A 69 1.55 -5.29 -1.35
CA GLN A 69 0.25 -4.92 -0.82
C GLN A 69 -0.84 -5.18 -1.88
N PRO A 70 -1.54 -6.32 -1.84
CA PRO A 70 -2.59 -6.64 -2.81
C PRO A 70 -3.71 -5.60 -2.87
N ARG A 71 -4.02 -4.98 -1.72
CA ARG A 71 -4.95 -3.88 -1.56
C ARG A 71 -4.30 -2.85 -0.66
N TYR A 72 -3.98 -1.68 -1.20
CA TYR A 72 -3.42 -0.58 -0.45
C TYR A 72 -4.51 0.07 0.41
N PHE A 73 -4.16 0.37 1.65
CA PHE A 73 -4.99 1.14 2.57
C PHE A 73 -4.28 2.47 2.83
N TYR A 74 -4.95 3.56 2.52
CA TYR A 74 -4.49 4.91 2.81
C TYR A 74 -5.59 5.65 3.57
N ASP A 75 -5.23 6.18 4.73
CA ASP A 75 -6.06 7.09 5.48
C ASP A 75 -5.53 8.51 5.24
N PRO A 76 -6.22 9.34 4.47
CA PRO A 76 -5.80 10.70 4.19
C PRO A 76 -5.80 11.60 5.44
N GLU A 77 -6.52 11.22 6.50
CA GLU A 77 -6.59 11.96 7.76
C GLU A 77 -5.39 11.67 8.67
N ASP A 78 -4.74 10.51 8.54
CA ASP A 78 -3.61 10.12 9.40
C ASP A 78 -2.30 10.85 8.98
N PRO A 79 -1.82 11.83 9.79
CA PRO A 79 -0.57 12.50 9.53
C PRO A 79 0.65 11.56 9.68
N GLY A 80 0.49 10.43 10.36
CA GLY A 80 1.57 9.50 10.66
C GLY A 80 2.21 8.92 9.40
N VAL A 81 1.41 8.64 8.37
CA VAL A 81 1.92 8.14 7.08
C VAL A 81 2.83 9.17 6.40
N ALA A 82 2.40 10.43 6.34
CA ALA A 82 3.18 11.51 5.73
C ALA A 82 4.48 11.77 6.50
N LEU A 83 4.43 11.78 7.83
CA LEU A 83 5.59 11.96 8.70
C LEU A 83 6.58 10.79 8.56
N ALA A 84 6.10 9.55 8.59
CA ALA A 84 6.93 8.35 8.45
C ALA A 84 7.64 8.32 7.07
N ARG A 85 6.92 8.66 6.00
CA ARG A 85 7.46 8.74 4.64
C ARG A 85 8.54 9.81 4.53
N ARG A 86 8.30 11.01 5.07
CA ARG A 86 9.29 12.10 5.08
C ARG A 86 10.53 11.69 5.87
N ALA A 87 10.37 11.18 7.08
CA ALA A 87 11.46 10.71 7.91
C ALA A 87 12.27 9.58 7.26
N ALA A 88 11.64 8.65 6.55
CA ALA A 88 12.33 7.60 5.79
C ALA A 88 13.17 8.20 4.65
N ARG A 89 12.59 9.12 3.87
CA ARG A 89 13.30 9.82 2.78
C ARG A 89 14.49 10.63 3.31
N ASP A 90 14.33 11.39 4.39
CA ASP A 90 15.39 12.21 4.99
C ASP A 90 16.57 11.36 5.48
N ARG A 91 16.33 10.10 5.84
CA ARG A 91 17.36 9.11 6.18
C ARG A 91 17.91 8.35 4.97
N GLY A 92 17.43 8.63 3.76
CA GLY A 92 17.83 7.90 2.55
C GLY A 92 17.27 6.48 2.46
N VAL A 93 16.24 6.14 3.24
CA VAL A 93 15.59 4.82 3.18
C VAL A 93 14.77 4.69 1.90
N GLN A 94 15.12 3.71 1.09
CA GLN A 94 14.39 3.40 -0.14
C GLN A 94 13.09 2.65 0.18
N THR A 95 11.95 3.24 -0.13
CA THR A 95 10.65 2.57 0.01
C THR A 95 10.12 2.20 -1.38
N LEU A 96 9.87 0.90 -1.60
CA LEU A 96 9.30 0.36 -2.84
C LEU A 96 8.01 -0.40 -2.53
N LEU A 97 6.92 0.02 -3.17
CA LEU A 97 5.60 -0.62 -3.05
C LEU A 97 5.26 -1.31 -4.38
N ILE A 98 4.80 -2.55 -4.30
CA ILE A 98 4.15 -3.24 -5.42
C ILE A 98 2.71 -3.54 -5.01
N THR A 99 1.76 -3.16 -5.86
CA THR A 99 0.33 -3.35 -5.62
C THR A 99 -0.41 -3.82 -6.87
N ARG A 100 -1.68 -4.16 -6.75
CA ARG A 100 -2.50 -4.53 -7.91
C ARG A 100 -2.96 -3.30 -8.69
N PRO A 101 -3.17 -3.42 -10.02
CA PRO A 101 -3.68 -2.31 -10.84
C PRO A 101 -5.01 -1.72 -10.35
N SER A 102 -5.87 -2.54 -9.72
CA SER A 102 -7.13 -2.09 -9.13
C SER A 102 -6.94 -1.03 -8.04
N THR A 103 -5.80 -1.02 -7.34
CA THR A 103 -5.49 -0.05 -6.29
C THR A 103 -5.45 1.38 -6.81
N LEU A 104 -4.99 1.61 -8.06
CA LEU A 104 -4.93 2.96 -8.64
C LEU A 104 -6.32 3.58 -8.81
N ARG A 105 -7.35 2.76 -9.03
CA ARG A 105 -8.74 3.23 -9.14
C ARG A 105 -9.33 3.67 -7.79
N THR A 106 -8.90 3.02 -6.71
CA THR A 106 -9.39 3.30 -5.35
C THR A 106 -8.52 4.30 -4.58
N HIS A 107 -7.28 4.50 -5.01
CA HIS A 107 -6.32 5.39 -4.34
C HIS A 107 -5.58 6.28 -5.35
N PRO A 108 -6.26 7.30 -5.89
CA PRO A 108 -5.70 8.14 -6.95
C PRO A 108 -4.50 8.98 -6.50
N LEU A 109 -4.31 9.20 -5.19
CA LEU A 109 -3.13 9.89 -4.65
C LEU A 109 -1.87 9.02 -4.63
N LEU A 110 -1.97 7.70 -4.85
CA LEU A 110 -0.84 6.78 -4.73
C LEU A 110 0.37 7.17 -5.58
N PRO A 111 0.22 7.63 -6.84
CA PRO A 111 1.35 8.08 -7.65
C PRO A 111 2.09 9.30 -7.08
N SER A 112 1.39 10.13 -6.31
CA SER A 112 1.99 11.29 -5.64
C SER A 112 2.63 10.94 -4.31
N ILE A 113 2.03 9.99 -3.57
CA ILE A 113 2.53 9.55 -2.25
C ILE A 113 3.76 8.66 -2.39
N TYR A 114 3.73 7.70 -3.31
CA TYR A 114 4.80 6.75 -3.59
C TYR A 114 5.06 6.67 -5.09
N PRO A 115 5.77 7.63 -5.69
CA PRO A 115 5.95 7.71 -7.13
C PRO A 115 6.72 6.52 -7.72
N GLN A 116 7.49 5.80 -6.91
CA GLN A 116 8.22 4.60 -7.31
C GLN A 116 7.39 3.31 -7.21
N THR A 117 6.09 3.41 -6.91
CA THR A 117 5.19 2.25 -6.86
C THR A 117 5.17 1.54 -8.21
N ARG A 118 5.03 0.22 -8.13
CA ARG A 118 4.80 -0.64 -9.30
C ARG A 118 3.45 -1.33 -9.18
N VAL A 119 2.86 -1.68 -10.31
CA VAL A 119 1.63 -2.47 -10.38
C VAL A 119 1.89 -3.81 -11.03
N GLY A 120 1.30 -4.87 -10.45
CA GLY A 120 1.50 -6.23 -10.93
C GLY A 120 0.67 -7.26 -10.17
N PRO A 121 0.89 -8.55 -10.44
CA PRO A 121 0.18 -9.65 -9.78
C PRO A 121 0.71 -9.84 -8.35
N VAL A 122 0.02 -9.32 -7.35
CA VAL A 122 0.39 -9.44 -5.93
C VAL A 122 -0.51 -10.47 -5.26
N PHE A 123 0.08 -11.56 -4.76
CA PHE A 123 -0.62 -12.68 -4.12
C PHE A 123 -0.28 -12.86 -2.64
N LEU A 124 0.68 -12.12 -2.13
CA LEU A 124 1.12 -12.15 -0.75
C LEU A 124 1.21 -10.73 -0.19
N ARG A 125 0.65 -10.47 0.98
CA ARG A 125 0.89 -9.21 1.69
C ARG A 125 2.12 -9.37 2.57
N ALA A 126 3.12 -8.52 2.34
CA ALA A 126 4.35 -8.53 3.12
C ALA A 126 5.00 -7.15 3.18
N MET A 127 5.70 -6.87 4.26
CA MET A 127 6.66 -5.78 4.39
C MET A 127 8.01 -6.37 4.81
N ILE A 128 9.02 -6.10 4.02
CA ILE A 128 10.41 -6.53 4.22
C ILE A 128 11.21 -5.29 4.60
N VAL A 129 11.90 -5.34 5.72
CA VAL A 129 12.77 -4.27 6.21
C VAL A 129 14.21 -4.75 6.16
N ASP A 130 15.06 -4.04 5.42
CA ASP A 130 16.49 -4.28 5.27
C ASP A 130 16.87 -5.74 4.90
N GLU A 131 15.92 -6.50 4.32
CA GLU A 131 16.03 -7.93 4.00
C GLU A 131 16.35 -8.85 5.20
N THR A 132 16.10 -8.36 6.40
CA THR A 132 16.36 -9.08 7.66
C THR A 132 15.12 -9.25 8.53
N ASP A 133 14.20 -8.30 8.45
CA ASP A 133 12.95 -8.31 9.20
C ASP A 133 11.75 -8.37 8.28
N LEU A 134 10.79 -9.22 8.62
CA LEU A 134 9.62 -9.48 7.79
C LEU A 134 8.35 -9.36 8.61
N LEU A 135 7.37 -8.68 8.02
CA LEU A 135 5.97 -8.75 8.41
C LEU A 135 5.19 -9.32 7.24
N VAL A 136 4.55 -10.46 7.42
CA VAL A 136 3.86 -11.18 6.34
C VAL A 136 2.47 -11.63 6.79
N GLU A 137 1.51 -11.69 5.87
CA GLU A 137 0.18 -12.21 6.16
C GLU A 137 0.23 -13.68 6.60
N GLY A 138 -0.61 -14.01 7.56
CA GLY A 138 -0.88 -15.37 7.99
C GLY A 138 -2.29 -15.82 7.63
N PRO A 139 -2.62 -17.09 7.89
CA PRO A 139 -4.00 -17.56 7.80
C PRO A 139 -4.87 -16.81 8.82
N ASP A 140 -6.10 -16.53 8.44
CA ASP A 140 -7.07 -15.94 9.37
C ASP A 140 -7.28 -16.87 10.58
N THR A 141 -7.73 -16.32 11.69
CA THR A 141 -8.06 -17.13 12.87
C THR A 141 -9.33 -17.94 12.63
N ALA A 142 -9.61 -18.88 13.52
CA ALA A 142 -10.86 -19.66 13.46
C ALA A 142 -12.11 -18.77 13.58
N GLU A 143 -11.96 -17.60 14.22
CA GLU A 143 -13.00 -16.58 14.37
C GLU A 143 -13.07 -15.60 13.19
N GLY A 144 -12.25 -15.80 12.13
CA GLY A 144 -12.20 -14.98 10.94
C GLY A 144 -11.41 -13.68 11.09
N GLU A 145 -10.64 -13.51 12.17
CA GLU A 145 -9.77 -12.37 12.33
C GLU A 145 -8.49 -12.52 11.49
N ARG A 146 -8.09 -11.44 10.84
CA ARG A 146 -6.84 -11.40 10.07
C ARG A 146 -5.63 -11.57 10.97
N SER A 147 -4.70 -12.41 10.55
CA SER A 147 -3.43 -12.56 11.22
C SER A 147 -2.25 -12.14 10.33
N SER A 148 -1.15 -11.85 10.99
CA SER A 148 0.14 -11.61 10.36
C SER A 148 1.24 -12.22 11.23
N TRP A 149 2.39 -12.46 10.63
CA TRP A 149 3.57 -12.96 11.33
C TRP A 149 4.69 -11.94 11.20
N ARG A 150 5.31 -11.60 12.32
CA ARG A 150 6.59 -10.93 12.33
C ARG A 150 7.69 -11.95 12.56
N THR A 151 8.72 -11.94 11.71
CA THR A 151 9.85 -12.85 11.83
C THR A 151 11.13 -12.26 11.26
N SER A 152 12.26 -12.72 11.78
CA SER A 152 13.61 -12.49 11.23
C SER A 152 14.29 -13.81 10.85
N ARG A 153 13.54 -14.94 10.79
CA ARG A 153 14.08 -16.24 10.38
C ARG A 153 14.63 -16.18 8.96
N PRO A 154 15.92 -16.49 8.74
CA PRO A 154 16.56 -16.29 7.44
C PRO A 154 15.91 -17.08 6.30
N GLU A 155 15.42 -18.28 6.55
CA GLU A 155 14.74 -19.13 5.57
C GLU A 155 13.42 -18.51 5.10
N VAL A 156 12.62 -17.95 6.03
CA VAL A 156 11.34 -17.31 5.71
C VAL A 156 11.58 -15.97 5.02
N VAL A 157 12.50 -15.17 5.54
CA VAL A 157 12.87 -13.87 4.95
C VAL A 157 13.35 -14.07 3.51
N ARG A 158 14.25 -15.05 3.27
CA ARG A 158 14.77 -15.37 1.93
C ARG A 158 13.65 -15.75 0.97
N ALA A 159 12.75 -16.62 1.37
CA ALA A 159 11.63 -17.05 0.52
C ALA A 159 10.73 -15.87 0.11
N VAL A 160 10.46 -14.94 1.04
CA VAL A 160 9.66 -13.73 0.74
C VAL A 160 10.44 -12.71 -0.09
N VAL A 161 11.74 -12.56 0.12
CA VAL A 161 12.62 -11.71 -0.72
C VAL A 161 12.65 -12.24 -2.17
N GLU A 162 12.81 -13.54 -2.36
CA GLU A 162 12.75 -14.16 -3.69
C GLU A 162 11.37 -13.97 -4.36
N HIS A 163 10.30 -14.10 -3.58
CA HIS A 163 8.94 -13.84 -4.07
C HIS A 163 8.76 -12.37 -4.45
N TRP A 164 9.31 -11.43 -3.66
CA TRP A 164 9.28 -10.00 -3.99
C TRP A 164 9.98 -9.69 -5.30
N HIS A 165 11.18 -10.25 -5.54
CA HIS A 165 11.89 -10.09 -6.80
C HIS A 165 11.12 -10.67 -7.99
N ALA A 166 10.50 -11.85 -7.83
CA ALA A 166 9.67 -12.45 -8.87
C ALA A 166 8.42 -11.58 -9.17
N THR A 167 7.76 -11.05 -8.13
CA THR A 167 6.64 -10.11 -8.29
C THR A 167 7.07 -8.83 -9.00
N ARG A 168 8.23 -8.29 -8.62
CA ARG A 168 8.79 -7.07 -9.24
C ARG A 168 9.09 -7.26 -10.72
N ALA A 169 9.59 -8.42 -11.11
CA ALA A 169 9.88 -8.75 -12.51
C ALA A 169 8.62 -8.74 -13.39
N LEU A 170 7.46 -9.10 -12.82
CA LEU A 170 6.15 -9.11 -13.48
C LEU A 170 5.35 -7.82 -13.26
N SER A 171 5.96 -6.76 -12.75
CA SER A 171 5.28 -5.51 -12.42
C SER A 171 5.82 -4.35 -13.25
N GLU A 172 4.97 -3.34 -13.46
CA GLU A 172 5.30 -2.13 -14.21
C GLU A 172 5.28 -0.89 -13.30
N PRO A 173 6.13 0.11 -13.52
CA PRO A 173 6.08 1.36 -12.76
C PRO A 173 4.77 2.10 -13.05
N ILE A 174 4.19 2.75 -12.03
CA ILE A 174 2.96 3.55 -12.20
C ILE A 174 3.21 4.89 -12.87
N LEU A 175 4.42 5.41 -12.77
CA LEU A 175 4.86 6.60 -13.47
C LEU A 175 6.03 6.24 -14.39
N PRO A 176 6.09 6.80 -15.59
CA PRO A 176 7.27 6.69 -16.46
C PRO A 176 8.52 7.23 -15.76
N ALA A 177 9.69 6.72 -16.11
CA ALA A 177 10.94 7.20 -15.54
C ALA A 177 11.13 8.70 -15.82
N GLY A 178 11.50 9.46 -14.80
CA GLY A 178 11.70 10.90 -14.90
C GLY A 178 10.42 11.73 -14.87
N THR A 179 9.25 11.11 -14.69
CA THR A 179 7.99 11.85 -14.54
C THR A 179 7.86 12.36 -13.10
N GLU A 180 7.55 13.64 -12.95
CA GLU A 180 7.22 14.23 -11.66
C GLU A 180 5.90 13.69 -11.13
N PRO A 181 5.75 13.52 -9.80
CA PRO A 181 4.47 13.16 -9.19
C PRO A 181 3.36 14.14 -9.55
N PRO A 182 2.11 13.67 -9.77
CA PRO A 182 0.98 14.54 -10.14
C PRO A 182 0.73 15.67 -9.13
N LEU A 183 0.92 15.39 -7.84
CA LEU A 183 0.81 16.39 -6.78
C LEU A 183 2.13 16.49 -6.00
N SER A 184 2.50 17.73 -5.68
CA SER A 184 3.64 18.05 -4.81
C SER A 184 3.37 17.69 -3.35
N GLU A 185 4.42 17.59 -2.53
CA GLU A 185 4.32 17.40 -1.08
C GLU A 185 3.42 18.43 -0.39
N ARG A 186 3.47 19.70 -0.86
CA ARG A 186 2.61 20.75 -0.36
C ARG A 186 1.16 20.50 -0.69
N GLN A 187 0.87 20.05 -1.91
CA GLN A 187 -0.50 19.72 -2.33
C GLN A 187 -1.03 18.47 -1.59
N LEU A 188 -0.18 17.48 -1.31
CA LEU A 188 -0.56 16.36 -0.47
C LEU A 188 -0.90 16.79 0.97
N GLU A 189 -0.22 17.82 1.50
CA GLU A 189 -0.57 18.37 2.82
C GLU A 189 -1.90 19.15 2.76
N VAL A 190 -2.18 19.87 1.66
CA VAL A 190 -3.50 20.46 1.41
C VAL A 190 -4.57 19.36 1.33
N CYS A 191 -4.32 18.26 0.62
CA CYS A 191 -5.24 17.10 0.56
C CYS A 191 -5.58 16.58 1.95
N ARG A 192 -4.58 16.41 2.83
CA ARG A 192 -4.78 15.96 4.20
C ARG A 192 -5.68 16.91 5.00
N LEU A 193 -5.41 18.21 4.91
CA LEU A 193 -6.21 19.22 5.62
C LEU A 193 -7.64 19.31 5.07
N LEU A 194 -7.83 19.09 3.75
CA LEU A 194 -9.15 18.97 3.15
C LEU A 194 -9.91 17.75 3.67
N ALA A 195 -9.23 16.61 3.82
CA ALA A 195 -9.83 15.37 4.30
C ALA A 195 -10.37 15.50 5.72
N VAL A 196 -9.66 16.20 6.60
CA VAL A 196 -10.14 16.51 7.96
C VAL A 196 -11.16 17.67 8.01
N GLY A 197 -11.56 18.20 6.86
CA GLY A 197 -12.64 19.20 6.77
C GLY A 197 -12.22 20.65 6.99
N GLU A 198 -10.93 20.98 6.95
CA GLU A 198 -10.44 22.34 7.19
C GLU A 198 -10.85 23.30 6.08
N LYS A 199 -11.15 24.56 6.46
CA LYS A 199 -11.48 25.63 5.53
C LYS A 199 -10.20 26.29 4.99
N ASP A 200 -10.26 26.89 3.79
CA ASP A 200 -9.11 27.51 3.11
C ASP A 200 -8.35 28.52 3.98
N GLN A 201 -9.05 29.31 4.78
CA GLN A 201 -8.43 30.25 5.69
C GLN A 201 -7.61 29.57 6.80
N VAL A 202 -8.10 28.43 7.30
CA VAL A 202 -7.40 27.63 8.32
C VAL A 202 -6.20 26.93 7.68
N ILE A 203 -6.39 26.32 6.50
CA ILE A 203 -5.31 25.71 5.71
C ILE A 203 -4.21 26.73 5.42
N ALA A 204 -4.59 27.92 4.98
CA ALA A 204 -3.66 29.00 4.70
C ALA A 204 -2.82 29.38 5.91
N ARG A 205 -3.44 29.52 7.08
CA ARG A 205 -2.76 29.80 8.34
C ARG A 205 -1.81 28.66 8.75
N LEU A 206 -2.27 27.41 8.69
CA LEU A 206 -1.46 26.23 9.05
C LEU A 206 -0.25 26.06 8.14
N LEU A 207 -0.39 26.38 6.85
CA LEU A 207 0.67 26.24 5.85
C LEU A 207 1.49 27.52 5.62
N GLY A 208 1.24 28.58 6.40
CA GLY A 208 1.97 29.87 6.28
C GLY A 208 1.80 30.52 4.89
N THR A 209 0.59 30.52 4.34
CA THR A 209 0.31 31.04 2.99
C THR A 209 -0.97 31.86 2.94
N SER A 210 -1.36 32.36 1.74
CA SER A 210 -2.62 33.08 1.55
C SER A 210 -3.78 32.14 1.20
N ALA A 211 -5.02 32.52 1.53
CA ALA A 211 -6.22 31.80 1.13
C ALA A 211 -6.32 31.65 -0.39
N ARG A 212 -5.91 32.68 -1.16
CA ARG A 212 -5.84 32.65 -2.63
C ARG A 212 -4.88 31.56 -3.14
N THR A 213 -3.76 31.35 -2.44
CA THR A 213 -2.83 30.27 -2.80
C THR A 213 -3.46 28.90 -2.54
N VAL A 214 -4.13 28.73 -1.39
CA VAL A 214 -4.84 27.50 -1.06
C VAL A 214 -5.94 27.21 -2.09
N GLU A 215 -6.74 28.19 -2.45
CA GLU A 215 -7.79 28.07 -3.48
C GLU A 215 -7.21 27.56 -4.81
N ARG A 216 -6.08 28.10 -5.24
CA ARG A 216 -5.38 27.62 -6.45
C ARG A 216 -4.88 26.19 -6.31
N GLU A 217 -4.30 25.82 -5.16
CA GLU A 217 -3.85 24.46 -4.90
C GLU A 217 -5.04 23.47 -4.89
N VAL A 218 -6.15 23.85 -4.26
CA VAL A 218 -7.39 23.06 -4.27
C VAL A 218 -7.88 22.84 -5.69
N HIS A 219 -7.90 23.88 -6.51
CA HIS A 219 -8.31 23.79 -7.91
C HIS A 219 -7.42 22.79 -8.70
N THR A 220 -6.11 22.84 -8.47
CA THR A 220 -5.17 21.87 -9.06
C THR A 220 -5.46 20.45 -8.58
N ILE A 221 -5.68 20.24 -7.29
CA ILE A 221 -6.01 18.94 -6.70
C ILE A 221 -7.31 18.39 -7.30
N LEU A 222 -8.36 19.20 -7.40
CA LEU A 222 -9.63 18.78 -8.01
C LEU A 222 -9.44 18.31 -9.45
N ARG A 223 -8.67 19.04 -10.24
CA ARG A 223 -8.37 18.67 -11.63
C ARG A 223 -7.59 17.37 -11.72
N GLU A 224 -6.55 17.20 -10.91
CA GLU A 224 -5.72 15.98 -10.89
C GLU A 224 -6.50 14.74 -10.43
N LEU A 225 -7.45 14.90 -9.53
CA LEU A 225 -8.34 13.82 -9.06
C LEU A 225 -9.53 13.58 -9.99
N GLY A 226 -9.78 14.45 -10.98
CA GLY A 226 -11.00 14.43 -11.78
C GLY A 226 -12.27 14.71 -10.97
N ALA A 227 -12.13 15.45 -9.87
CA ALA A 227 -13.23 15.77 -8.96
C ALA A 227 -13.92 17.07 -9.37
N SER A 228 -15.26 17.10 -9.34
CA SER A 228 -16.08 18.28 -9.61
C SER A 228 -16.28 19.17 -8.36
N SER A 229 -16.03 18.62 -7.17
CA SER A 229 -16.21 19.31 -5.89
C SER A 229 -15.20 18.85 -4.83
N ARG A 230 -15.05 19.68 -3.77
CA ARG A 230 -14.21 19.32 -2.61
C ARG A 230 -14.68 18.04 -1.93
N THR A 231 -15.98 17.88 -1.79
CA THR A 231 -16.58 16.66 -1.17
C THR A 231 -16.24 15.42 -2.00
N GLU A 232 -16.36 15.50 -3.32
CA GLU A 232 -15.97 14.41 -4.22
C GLU A 232 -14.48 14.10 -4.12
N ALA A 233 -13.62 15.13 -4.09
CA ALA A 233 -12.18 14.93 -3.90
C ALA A 233 -11.87 14.19 -2.59
N VAL A 234 -12.50 14.55 -1.48
CA VAL A 234 -12.32 13.88 -0.19
C VAL A 234 -12.77 12.42 -0.26
N LEU A 235 -13.91 12.14 -0.91
CA LEU A 235 -14.38 10.77 -1.12
C LEU A 235 -13.39 9.95 -1.97
N LEU A 236 -12.88 10.52 -3.06
CA LEU A 236 -11.89 9.88 -3.93
C LEU A 236 -10.58 9.61 -3.18
N MET A 237 -10.09 10.57 -2.39
CA MET A 237 -8.89 10.40 -1.57
C MET A 237 -9.04 9.27 -0.55
N GLY A 238 -10.24 9.10 0.02
CA GLY A 238 -10.57 8.00 0.94
C GLY A 238 -10.89 6.66 0.26
N GLY A 239 -10.73 6.54 -1.07
CA GLY A 239 -11.05 5.32 -1.82
C GLY A 239 -12.54 5.08 -2.03
N ARG A 240 -13.37 6.12 -1.87
CA ARG A 240 -14.85 6.05 -1.93
C ARG A 240 -15.44 6.80 -3.13
N GLY A 241 -14.73 6.99 -4.21
CA GLY A 241 -15.22 7.68 -5.39
C GLY A 241 -16.38 6.94 -6.07
N VAL A 242 -17.14 7.66 -6.92
CA VAL A 242 -18.33 7.16 -7.64
C VAL A 242 -18.05 5.89 -8.47
N ASN A 243 -16.80 5.69 -8.88
CA ASN A 243 -16.31 4.50 -9.58
C ASN A 243 -15.53 3.53 -8.67
N GLY A 244 -15.24 3.93 -7.43
CA GLY A 244 -14.70 3.09 -6.38
C GLY A 244 -15.88 2.54 -5.59
N GLY A 245 -16.44 1.43 -6.04
CA GLY A 245 -17.47 0.75 -5.27
C GLY A 245 -17.02 0.63 -3.82
N TRP A 246 -17.99 0.66 -2.92
CA TRP A 246 -17.84 0.24 -1.53
C TRP A 246 -16.88 -0.96 -1.48
N PRO A 247 -15.87 -1.00 -0.62
CA PRO A 247 -14.97 -2.15 -0.57
C PRO A 247 -15.86 -3.39 -0.47
N GLU A 248 -15.82 -4.21 -1.52
CA GLU A 248 -16.52 -5.48 -1.49
C GLU A 248 -16.14 -6.16 -0.19
N ALA A 249 -17.15 -6.38 0.65
CA ALA A 249 -17.01 -7.28 1.78
C ALA A 249 -16.38 -8.55 1.21
N ASN A 250 -15.25 -8.97 1.75
CA ASN A 250 -14.48 -10.14 1.33
C ASN A 250 -15.43 -11.20 0.75
N PRO A 251 -15.24 -11.64 -0.50
CA PRO A 251 -15.85 -12.91 -0.87
C PRO A 251 -15.16 -13.95 0.02
N THR A 252 -15.97 -14.61 0.85
CA THR A 252 -15.65 -15.82 1.61
C THR A 252 -14.91 -16.84 0.76
#